data_af7cc9732673d11c38d99aa2a54b846f
#
_entry.id   af7cc9732673d11c38d99aa2a54b846f
#
_cell.length_a   1.000
_cell.length_b   1.000
_cell.length_c   1.000
_cell.angle_alpha   90.00
_cell.angle_beta   90.00
_cell.angle_gamma   90.00
#
_symmetry.space_group_name_H-M   'P 1'
#
loop_
_entity.id
_entity.type
_entity.pdbx_description
1 polymer ?
#
loop_
_entity_poly.entity_id
_entity_poly.type
_entity_poly.pdbx_seq_one_letter_code
_entity_poly.pdbx_strand_id
1 'polypeptide(L)'
;MRILGIDPGSQRTGVGIIEADATGRLRCICRATLVVVHEETFPLRLKRIYDELAAIIDAQAPVEAAIERVFMAKNADSALKLGQARGAAICAAVGRGLPVSEYAPNAIKQAVVGKGHAAKEQVQHMVGILLNLHEPLQADAADALAIAITHAHLRASELRTGVPLAAWGHRR
;
A
#
# COMPACT_ATOMS: atom_id res chain seq x y z
N MET A 1 12.94 10.10 -1.80
CA MET A 1 12.43 8.94 -2.57
C MET A 1 10.93 8.85 -2.39
N ARG A 2 10.14 8.77 -3.47
CA ARG A 2 8.68 8.59 -3.40
C ARG A 2 8.29 7.14 -3.49
N ILE A 3 7.41 6.70 -2.61
CA ILE A 3 6.94 5.32 -2.50
C ILE A 3 5.43 5.31 -2.60
N LEU A 4 4.91 4.46 -3.48
CA LEU A 4 3.48 4.18 -3.62
C LEU A 4 3.09 2.99 -2.74
N GLY A 5 2.16 3.18 -1.83
CA GLY A 5 1.47 2.10 -1.12
C GLY A 5 0.10 1.84 -1.73
N ILE A 6 -0.26 0.58 -1.88
CA ILE A 6 -1.55 0.15 -2.42
C ILE A 6 -2.19 -0.85 -1.47
N ASP A 7 -3.41 -0.55 -1.02
CA ASP A 7 -4.29 -1.48 -0.32
C ASP A 7 -5.41 -1.92 -1.28
N PRO A 8 -5.25 -3.09 -1.96
CA PRO A 8 -6.16 -3.49 -3.02
C PRO A 8 -7.49 -4.00 -2.47
N GLY A 9 -8.58 -3.57 -3.08
CA GLY A 9 -9.92 -4.06 -2.79
C GLY A 9 -10.82 -4.08 -4.03
N SER A 10 -11.74 -5.03 -4.11
CA SER A 10 -12.65 -5.22 -5.25
C SER A 10 -13.78 -4.20 -5.34
N GLN A 11 -13.99 -3.39 -4.31
CA GLN A 11 -14.97 -2.32 -4.25
C GLN A 11 -14.33 -0.96 -4.00
N ARG A 12 -13.24 -0.95 -3.24
CA ARG A 12 -12.44 0.22 -2.91
C ARG A 12 -10.97 -0.19 -2.89
N THR A 13 -10.11 0.62 -3.45
CA THR A 13 -8.65 0.44 -3.39
C THR A 13 -8.04 1.68 -2.74
N GLY A 14 -7.34 1.48 -1.64
CA GLY A 14 -6.58 2.53 -0.98
C GLY A 14 -5.29 2.84 -1.74
N VAL A 15 -4.95 4.12 -1.84
CA VAL A 15 -3.71 4.61 -2.45
C VAL A 15 -3.07 5.64 -1.54
N GLY A 16 -1.78 5.46 -1.28
CA GLY A 16 -1.00 6.39 -0.49
C GLY A 16 0.40 6.58 -1.07
N ILE A 17 0.82 7.83 -1.28
CA ILE A 17 2.19 8.12 -1.70
C ILE A 17 2.87 8.93 -0.61
N ILE A 18 4.01 8.46 -0.18
CA ILE A 18 4.89 9.17 0.75
C ILE A 18 6.20 9.55 0.07
N GLU A 19 6.83 10.57 0.60
CA GLU A 19 8.21 10.90 0.30
C GLU A 19 9.07 10.66 1.54
N ALA A 20 10.13 9.85 1.38
CA ALA A 20 11.16 9.64 2.39
C ALA A 20 12.40 10.42 2.00
N ASP A 21 12.89 11.29 2.88
CA ASP A 21 14.14 12.03 2.68
C ASP A 21 15.36 11.22 3.15
N ALA A 22 16.54 11.77 2.96
CA ALA A 22 17.81 11.14 3.34
C ALA A 22 17.98 10.98 4.86
N THR A 23 17.22 11.74 5.67
CA THR A 23 17.24 11.65 7.13
C THR A 23 16.26 10.63 7.69
N GLY A 24 15.42 10.03 6.80
CA GLY A 24 14.36 9.11 7.18
C GLY A 24 13.04 9.79 7.57
N ARG A 25 12.92 11.10 7.39
CA ARG A 25 11.66 11.82 7.62
C ARG A 25 10.68 11.49 6.49
N LEU A 26 9.43 11.20 6.88
CA LEU A 26 8.36 10.85 5.96
C LEU A 26 7.37 12.01 5.79
N ARG A 27 6.88 12.19 4.58
CA ARG A 27 5.86 13.19 4.23
C ARG A 27 4.80 12.56 3.32
N CYS A 28 3.52 12.78 3.61
CA CYS A 28 2.44 12.39 2.72
C CYS A 28 2.42 13.32 1.50
N ILE A 29 2.46 12.74 0.30
CA ILE A 29 2.38 13.46 -0.98
C ILE A 29 0.98 13.34 -1.57
N CYS A 30 0.40 12.12 -1.55
CA CYS A 30 -0.92 11.85 -2.08
C CYS A 30 -1.61 10.79 -1.23
N ARG A 31 -2.92 10.92 -1.07
CA ARG A 31 -3.77 9.91 -0.46
C ARG A 31 -5.12 9.89 -1.16
N ALA A 32 -5.61 8.72 -1.51
CA ALA A 32 -6.87 8.56 -2.20
C ALA A 32 -7.52 7.21 -1.87
N THR A 33 -8.82 7.13 -2.07
CA THR A 33 -9.57 5.88 -2.12
C THR A 33 -10.27 5.80 -3.47
N LEU A 34 -9.89 4.84 -4.29
CA LEU A 34 -10.52 4.56 -5.58
C LEU A 34 -11.80 3.77 -5.31
N VAL A 35 -12.94 4.41 -5.51
CA VAL A 35 -14.26 3.79 -5.27
C VAL A 35 -14.77 3.25 -6.60
N VAL A 36 -14.73 1.93 -6.77
CA VAL A 36 -15.06 1.26 -8.04
C VAL A 36 -16.35 0.44 -7.99
N VAL A 37 -17.03 0.45 -6.83
CA VAL A 37 -18.26 -0.34 -6.61
C VAL A 37 -19.41 0.06 -7.55
N HIS A 38 -19.41 1.27 -8.08
CA HIS A 38 -20.45 1.81 -8.94
C HIS A 38 -20.31 1.39 -10.41
N GLU A 39 -19.22 0.76 -10.81
CA GLU A 39 -19.08 0.24 -12.17
C GLU A 39 -20.04 -0.93 -12.41
N GLU A 40 -20.68 -0.96 -13.58
CA GLU A 40 -21.71 -1.91 -13.95
C GLU A 40 -21.24 -3.37 -13.90
N THR A 41 -20.00 -3.62 -14.32
CA THR A 41 -19.43 -4.96 -14.37
C THR A 41 -18.12 -5.04 -13.61
N PHE A 42 -17.78 -6.24 -13.16
CA PHE A 42 -16.51 -6.45 -12.46
C PHE A 42 -15.27 -6.18 -13.34
N PRO A 43 -15.21 -6.58 -14.62
CA PRO A 43 -14.12 -6.19 -15.51
C PRO A 43 -13.91 -4.67 -15.63
N LEU A 44 -14.98 -3.87 -15.64
CA LEU A 44 -14.88 -2.41 -15.65
C LEU A 44 -14.29 -1.86 -14.34
N ARG A 45 -14.57 -2.51 -13.19
CA ARG A 45 -13.91 -2.16 -11.92
C ARG A 45 -12.40 -2.37 -12.00
N LEU A 46 -11.97 -3.50 -12.57
CA LEU A 46 -10.54 -3.80 -12.75
C LEU A 46 -9.87 -2.79 -13.68
N LYS A 47 -10.53 -2.45 -14.79
CA LYS A 47 -10.06 -1.43 -15.71
C LYS A 47 -9.90 -0.08 -15.00
N ARG A 48 -10.90 0.32 -14.22
CA ARG A 48 -10.88 1.59 -13.49
C ARG A 48 -9.76 1.63 -12.44
N ILE A 49 -9.56 0.53 -11.67
CA ILE A 49 -8.42 0.44 -10.75
C ILE A 49 -7.10 0.66 -11.49
N TYR A 50 -6.93 -0.02 -12.62
CA TYR A 50 -5.73 0.10 -13.44
C TYR A 50 -5.53 1.54 -13.94
N ASP A 51 -6.54 2.15 -14.56
CA ASP A 51 -6.44 3.47 -15.18
C ASP A 51 -6.19 4.58 -14.13
N GLU A 52 -6.92 4.56 -13.01
CA GLU A 52 -6.76 5.57 -11.96
C GLU A 52 -5.39 5.45 -11.26
N LEU A 53 -4.93 4.23 -10.97
CA LEU A 53 -3.58 4.02 -10.44
C LEU A 53 -2.52 4.47 -11.43
N ALA A 54 -2.70 4.16 -12.69
CA ALA A 54 -1.86 4.59 -13.78
C ALA A 54 -1.71 6.12 -13.82
N ALA A 55 -2.82 6.83 -13.78
CA ALA A 55 -2.84 8.30 -13.78
C ALA A 55 -2.16 8.88 -12.53
N ILE A 56 -2.37 8.28 -11.36
CA ILE A 56 -1.71 8.70 -10.11
C ILE A 56 -0.20 8.49 -10.20
N ILE A 57 0.26 7.35 -10.72
CA ILE A 57 1.69 7.04 -10.89
C ILE A 57 2.32 8.05 -11.84
N ASP A 58 1.68 8.33 -12.98
CA ASP A 58 2.19 9.27 -13.97
C ASP A 58 2.26 10.70 -13.40
N ALA A 59 1.27 11.12 -12.61
CA ALA A 59 1.21 12.45 -12.01
C ALA A 59 2.18 12.65 -10.84
N GLN A 60 2.39 11.62 -10.00
CA GLN A 60 3.16 11.73 -8.77
C GLN A 60 4.59 11.19 -8.87
N ALA A 61 4.88 10.45 -9.95
CA ALA A 61 6.20 9.87 -10.24
C ALA A 61 6.87 9.15 -9.04
N PRO A 62 6.19 8.16 -8.39
CA PRO A 62 6.86 7.32 -7.41
C PRO A 62 7.92 6.46 -8.10
N VAL A 63 8.93 6.01 -7.35
CA VAL A 63 10.02 5.19 -7.88
C VAL A 63 9.96 3.73 -7.44
N GLU A 64 9.19 3.44 -6.40
CA GLU A 64 8.94 2.10 -5.88
C GLU A 64 7.47 1.98 -5.47
N ALA A 65 6.92 0.76 -5.55
CA ALA A 65 5.57 0.45 -5.10
C ALA A 65 5.58 -0.67 -4.05
N ALA A 66 4.64 -0.60 -3.13
CA ALA A 66 4.41 -1.60 -2.11
C ALA A 66 2.93 -1.97 -2.05
N ILE A 67 2.62 -3.25 -1.85
CA ILE A 67 1.25 -3.75 -1.83
C ILE A 67 1.06 -4.76 -0.71
N GLU A 68 -0.13 -4.80 -0.11
CA GLU A 68 -0.44 -5.82 0.88
C GLU A 68 -0.55 -7.21 0.24
N ARG A 69 0.03 -8.22 0.91
CA ARG A 69 -0.15 -9.62 0.55
C ARG A 69 -1.49 -10.11 1.07
N VAL A 70 -2.36 -10.51 0.19
CA VAL A 70 -3.67 -11.04 0.53
C VAL A 70 -3.56 -12.51 0.95
N PHE A 71 -4.10 -12.85 2.14
CA PHE A 71 -4.35 -14.22 2.56
C PHE A 71 -5.84 -14.55 2.34
N MET A 72 -6.15 -15.84 2.23
CA MET A 72 -7.49 -16.34 1.89
C MET A 72 -8.61 -15.64 2.66
N ALA A 73 -9.56 -15.06 1.94
CA ALA A 73 -10.80 -14.57 2.50
C ALA A 73 -11.72 -15.75 2.87
N LYS A 74 -12.66 -15.51 3.80
CA LYS A 74 -13.63 -16.53 4.25
C LYS A 74 -14.54 -17.06 3.13
N ASN A 75 -14.66 -16.33 2.01
CA ASN A 75 -15.48 -16.67 0.85
C ASN A 75 -14.60 -16.70 -0.40
N ALA A 76 -14.66 -17.82 -1.14
CA ALA A 76 -13.84 -18.04 -2.33
C ALA A 76 -14.10 -16.99 -3.44
N ASP A 77 -15.36 -16.60 -3.68
CA ASP A 77 -15.69 -15.57 -4.68
C ASP A 77 -15.08 -14.21 -4.32
N SER A 78 -15.15 -13.82 -3.06
CA SER A 78 -14.52 -12.59 -2.58
C SER A 78 -13.00 -12.64 -2.69
N ALA A 79 -12.39 -13.81 -2.41
CA ALA A 79 -10.95 -14.00 -2.55
C ALA A 79 -10.50 -13.88 -4.02
N LEU A 80 -11.26 -14.47 -4.95
CA LEU A 80 -10.99 -14.38 -6.38
C LEU A 80 -11.08 -12.93 -6.88
N LYS A 81 -12.16 -12.22 -6.53
CA LYS A 81 -12.35 -10.81 -6.89
C LYS A 81 -11.24 -9.92 -6.33
N LEU A 82 -10.84 -10.15 -5.08
CA LEU A 82 -9.74 -9.42 -4.45
C LEU A 82 -8.40 -9.70 -5.14
N GLY A 83 -8.12 -10.97 -5.47
CA GLY A 83 -6.91 -11.35 -6.22
C GLY A 83 -6.84 -10.69 -7.60
N GLN A 84 -7.98 -10.60 -8.31
CA GLN A 84 -8.05 -9.92 -9.61
C GLN A 84 -7.86 -8.39 -9.48
N ALA A 85 -8.48 -7.75 -8.48
CA ALA A 85 -8.28 -6.33 -8.20
C ALA A 85 -6.81 -6.03 -7.87
N ARG A 86 -6.18 -6.89 -7.04
CA ARG A 86 -4.77 -6.82 -6.71
C ARG A 86 -3.89 -7.00 -7.97
N GLY A 87 -4.22 -7.95 -8.84
CA GLY A 87 -3.53 -8.14 -10.12
C GLY A 87 -3.58 -6.89 -11.01
N ALA A 88 -4.75 -6.25 -11.13
CA ALA A 88 -4.90 -4.99 -11.87
C ALA A 88 -4.01 -3.87 -11.30
N ALA A 89 -3.94 -3.74 -9.97
CA ALA A 89 -3.09 -2.77 -9.29
C ALA A 89 -1.59 -3.03 -9.53
N ILE A 90 -1.15 -4.28 -9.45
CA ILE A 90 0.24 -4.68 -9.76
C ILE A 90 0.58 -4.37 -11.21
N CYS A 91 -0.31 -4.72 -12.15
CA CYS A 91 -0.09 -4.45 -13.58
C CYS A 91 0.04 -2.95 -13.86
N ALA A 92 -0.73 -2.09 -13.18
CA ALA A 92 -0.61 -0.64 -13.32
C ALA A 92 0.78 -0.12 -12.88
N ALA A 93 1.31 -0.65 -11.78
CA ALA A 93 2.63 -0.27 -11.27
C ALA A 93 3.77 -0.82 -12.15
N VAL A 94 3.75 -2.13 -12.45
CA VAL A 94 4.81 -2.79 -13.24
C VAL A 94 4.82 -2.27 -14.69
N GLY A 95 3.65 -2.01 -15.27
CA GLY A 95 3.54 -1.42 -16.62
C GLY A 95 4.17 -0.03 -16.75
N ARG A 96 4.46 0.64 -15.61
CA ARG A 96 5.20 1.91 -15.52
C ARG A 96 6.62 1.75 -15.00
N GLY A 97 7.12 0.52 -14.97
CA GLY A 97 8.49 0.20 -14.57
C GLY A 97 8.75 0.26 -13.07
N LEU A 98 7.72 0.36 -12.22
CA LEU A 98 7.92 0.36 -10.77
C LEU A 98 8.21 -1.06 -10.25
N PRO A 99 9.29 -1.25 -9.47
CA PRO A 99 9.44 -2.45 -8.68
C PRO A 99 8.35 -2.52 -7.62
N VAL A 100 7.75 -3.71 -7.43
CA VAL A 100 6.66 -3.93 -6.49
C VAL A 100 7.12 -4.86 -5.37
N SER A 101 7.06 -4.39 -4.13
CA SER A 101 7.32 -5.17 -2.93
C SER A 101 6.01 -5.56 -2.23
N GLU A 102 5.96 -6.76 -1.65
CA GLU A 102 4.76 -7.32 -1.03
C GLU A 102 4.96 -7.54 0.46
N TYR A 103 4.01 -7.10 1.28
CA TYR A 103 4.08 -7.20 2.74
C TYR A 103 2.87 -7.91 3.34
N ALA A 104 3.12 -8.81 4.30
CA ALA A 104 2.07 -9.44 5.07
C ALA A 104 1.42 -8.44 6.05
N PRO A 105 0.12 -8.58 6.38
CA PRO A 105 -0.58 -7.68 7.32
C PRO A 105 0.13 -7.51 8.67
N ASN A 106 0.66 -8.61 9.22
CA ASN A 106 1.41 -8.56 10.49
C ASN A 106 2.73 -7.79 10.38
N ALA A 107 3.41 -7.86 9.23
CA ALA A 107 4.64 -7.11 8.98
C ALA A 107 4.34 -5.60 8.91
N ILE A 108 3.22 -5.21 8.30
CA ILE A 108 2.77 -3.82 8.24
C ILE A 108 2.50 -3.29 9.65
N LYS A 109 1.72 -4.01 10.46
CA LYS A 109 1.45 -3.65 11.85
C LYS A 109 2.72 -3.54 12.69
N GLN A 110 3.64 -4.48 12.54
CA GLN A 110 4.93 -4.48 13.23
C GLN A 110 5.79 -3.28 12.85
N ALA A 111 5.84 -2.94 11.57
CA ALA A 111 6.66 -1.83 11.07
C ALA A 111 6.12 -0.45 11.48
N VAL A 112 4.78 -0.30 11.58
CA VAL A 112 4.13 0.99 11.88
C VAL A 112 3.96 1.21 13.38
N VAL A 113 3.55 0.17 14.15
CA VAL A 113 3.21 0.28 15.57
C VAL A 113 4.21 -0.42 16.47
N GLY A 114 5.10 -1.25 15.93
CA GLY A 114 6.02 -2.09 16.71
C GLY A 114 5.39 -3.38 17.26
N LYS A 115 4.11 -3.66 16.96
CA LYS A 115 3.37 -4.85 17.43
C LYS A 115 2.55 -5.44 16.29
N GLY A 116 2.82 -6.71 15.91
CA GLY A 116 2.14 -7.39 14.80
C GLY A 116 0.64 -7.65 15.02
N HIS A 117 0.15 -7.58 16.24
CA HIS A 117 -1.27 -7.76 16.61
C HIS A 117 -1.97 -6.43 16.95
N ALA A 118 -1.42 -5.29 16.52
CA ALA A 118 -2.05 -3.98 16.75
C ALA A 118 -3.46 -3.92 16.12
N ALA A 119 -4.37 -3.23 16.81
CA ALA A 119 -5.70 -2.95 16.28
C ALA A 119 -5.62 -1.97 15.09
N LYS A 120 -6.64 -1.98 14.23
CA LYS A 120 -6.67 -1.12 13.03
C LYS A 120 -6.57 0.36 13.38
N GLU A 121 -7.27 0.78 14.41
CA GLU A 121 -7.31 2.16 14.90
C GLU A 121 -5.93 2.62 15.39
N GLN A 122 -5.14 1.73 15.99
CA GLN A 122 -3.78 2.03 16.42
C GLN A 122 -2.84 2.26 15.23
N VAL A 123 -3.00 1.47 14.16
CA VAL A 123 -2.23 1.65 12.92
C VAL A 123 -2.57 3.00 12.28
N GLN A 124 -3.87 3.32 12.14
CA GLN A 124 -4.33 4.59 11.56
C GLN A 124 -3.83 5.80 12.38
N HIS A 125 -3.92 5.73 13.70
CA HIS A 125 -3.41 6.78 14.59
C HIS A 125 -1.89 6.99 14.40
N MET A 126 -1.12 5.88 14.35
CA MET A 126 0.32 5.97 14.18
C MET A 126 0.72 6.50 12.79
N VAL A 127 -0.02 6.14 11.72
CA VAL A 127 0.15 6.72 10.38
C VAL A 127 -0.01 8.25 10.43
N GLY A 128 -1.05 8.74 11.13
CA GLY A 128 -1.26 10.16 11.34
C GLY A 128 -0.07 10.86 12.01
N ILE A 129 0.48 10.24 13.06
CA ILE A 129 1.65 10.76 13.79
C ILE A 129 2.89 10.77 12.89
N LEU A 130 3.22 9.63 12.26
CA LEU A 130 4.43 9.48 11.44
C LEU A 130 4.48 10.43 10.24
N LEU A 131 3.31 10.76 9.69
CA LEU A 131 3.18 11.66 8.54
C LEU A 131 2.77 13.09 8.93
N ASN A 132 2.63 13.38 10.25
CA ASN A 132 2.19 14.67 10.80
C ASN A 132 0.88 15.16 10.14
N LEU A 133 -0.13 14.27 10.09
CA LEU A 133 -1.44 14.58 9.51
C LEU A 133 -2.41 14.99 10.62
N HIS A 134 -3.06 16.14 10.43
CA HIS A 134 -4.01 16.70 11.40
C HIS A 134 -5.47 16.41 11.03
N GLU A 135 -5.72 16.03 9.78
CA GLU A 135 -7.06 15.72 9.28
C GLU A 135 -7.39 14.23 9.43
N PRO A 136 -8.66 13.88 9.63
CA PRO A 136 -9.10 12.49 9.64
C PRO A 136 -8.70 11.75 8.37
N LEU A 137 -8.15 10.54 8.52
CA LEU A 137 -7.80 9.67 7.42
C LEU A 137 -8.95 8.72 7.10
N GLN A 138 -9.30 8.60 5.83
CA GLN A 138 -10.14 7.50 5.36
C GLN A 138 -9.41 6.18 5.56
N ALA A 139 -10.11 5.16 5.99
CA ALA A 139 -9.53 3.87 6.38
C ALA A 139 -8.65 3.25 5.28
N ASP A 140 -9.18 3.16 4.05
CA ASP A 140 -8.46 2.55 2.92
C ASP A 140 -7.18 3.33 2.57
N ALA A 141 -7.23 4.66 2.61
CA ALA A 141 -6.06 5.52 2.39
C ALA A 141 -5.03 5.39 3.53
N ALA A 142 -5.47 5.23 4.77
CA ALA A 142 -4.59 5.01 5.91
C ALA A 142 -3.86 3.66 5.81
N ASP A 143 -4.56 2.61 5.38
CA ASP A 143 -3.98 1.28 5.17
C ASP A 143 -2.92 1.34 4.05
N ALA A 144 -3.21 2.03 2.94
CA ALA A 144 -2.23 2.24 1.86
C ALA A 144 -1.00 3.04 2.31
N LEU A 145 -1.18 4.09 3.11
CA LEU A 145 -0.07 4.85 3.68
C LEU A 145 0.76 4.00 4.66
N ALA A 146 0.13 3.13 5.46
CA ALA A 146 0.82 2.18 6.34
C ALA A 146 1.73 1.22 5.55
N ILE A 147 1.28 0.76 4.38
CA ILE A 147 2.05 -0.08 3.47
C ILE A 147 3.27 0.69 2.94
N ALA A 148 3.10 1.93 2.51
CA ALA A 148 4.19 2.78 2.04
C ALA A 148 5.22 3.09 3.14
N ILE A 149 4.78 3.39 4.36
CA ILE A 149 5.64 3.59 5.55
C ILE A 149 6.45 2.32 5.84
N THR A 150 5.80 1.15 5.81
CA THR A 150 6.45 -0.14 6.01
C THR A 150 7.61 -0.32 5.03
N HIS A 151 7.35 -0.05 3.75
CA HIS A 151 8.38 -0.14 2.72
C HIS A 151 9.54 0.82 3.00
N ALA A 152 9.26 2.07 3.35
CA ALA A 152 10.30 3.06 3.68
C ALA A 152 11.17 2.61 4.86
N HIS A 153 10.58 2.10 5.94
CA HIS A 153 11.32 1.62 7.11
C HIS A 153 12.20 0.41 6.82
N LEU A 154 11.67 -0.56 6.06
CA LEU A 154 12.42 -1.76 5.69
C LEU A 154 13.53 -1.44 4.69
N ARG A 155 13.29 -0.55 3.74
CA ARG A 155 14.30 -0.05 2.80
C ARG A 155 15.44 0.68 3.53
N ALA A 156 15.12 1.54 4.48
CA ALA A 156 16.12 2.20 5.32
C ALA A 156 16.92 1.21 6.18
N SER A 157 16.27 0.13 6.63
CA SER A 157 16.94 -0.95 7.37
C SER A 157 17.88 -1.74 6.47
N GLU A 158 17.46 -2.10 5.26
CA GLU A 158 18.28 -2.77 4.27
C GLU A 158 19.56 -1.97 3.98
N LEU A 159 19.45 -0.67 3.74
CA LEU A 159 20.58 0.21 3.48
C LEU A 159 21.59 0.26 4.66
N ARG A 160 21.09 0.16 5.91
CA ARG A 160 21.95 0.17 7.11
C ARG A 160 22.58 -1.16 7.42
N THR A 161 21.89 -2.26 7.18
CA THR A 161 22.29 -3.61 7.63
C THR A 161 22.83 -4.49 6.51
N GLY A 162 22.61 -4.11 5.24
CA GLY A 162 22.91 -4.94 4.08
C GLY A 162 22.01 -6.17 3.91
N VAL A 163 20.97 -6.32 4.76
CA VAL A 163 20.04 -7.46 4.68
C VAL A 163 18.92 -7.13 3.70
N PRO A 164 18.77 -7.90 2.58
CA PRO A 164 17.79 -7.62 1.54
C PRO A 164 16.35 -7.61 2.04
N LEU A 165 15.49 -6.76 1.49
CA LEU A 165 14.04 -6.68 1.79
C LEU A 165 13.36 -8.05 1.68
N ALA A 166 13.72 -8.87 0.70
CA ALA A 166 13.18 -10.21 0.51
C ALA A 166 13.36 -11.13 1.75
N ALA A 167 14.40 -10.93 2.56
CA ALA A 167 14.64 -11.72 3.77
C ALA A 167 13.67 -11.41 4.91
N TRP A 168 13.02 -10.24 4.91
CA TRP A 168 12.08 -9.82 5.95
C TRP A 168 10.65 -10.36 5.73
N GLY A 169 10.31 -10.71 4.49
CA GLY A 169 8.98 -11.27 4.13
C GLY A 169 8.80 -12.76 4.43
N HIS A 170 9.84 -13.48 4.83
CA HIS A 170 9.83 -14.94 4.99
C HIS A 170 9.93 -15.44 6.44
N ARG A 171 9.96 -14.56 7.44
CA ARG A 171 9.87 -15.04 8.83
C ARG A 171 8.43 -15.46 9.10
N ARG A 172 8.27 -16.78 9.24
CA ARG A 172 7.03 -17.46 9.64
C ARG A 172 6.59 -17.03 11.03
#